data_ca3c69b4deffedf39b4654af72e14666
#
_entry.id   ca3c69b4deffedf39b4654af72e14666
#
_cell.length_a   1.000
_cell.length_b   1.000
_cell.length_c   1.000
_cell.angle_alpha   90.00
_cell.angle_beta   90.00
_cell.angle_gamma   90.00
#
_symmetry.space_group_name_H-M   'P 1'
#
loop_
_entity.id
_entity.type
_entity.pdbx_description
1 polymer ?
#
loop_
_entity_poly.entity_id
_entity_poly.type
_entity_poly.pdbx_seq_one_letter_code
_entity_poly.pdbx_strand_id
1 'polypeptide(L)'
;MPQKNSNKKVKWISHYTNNQRILLVGEGDFSFSDCLARAFGSATNMVASSLDSERTLKTKHWTSQAHLQSLWSRGCLVLHGVNVHDMDRHPTLSQMKFDVIIFNFPHAGHYPPLCEQDTKLIERHRKLLEAFLKNGREMLGEGGEVHVTLRDDHPYNQWNVMGLADKLGLVLKEKVEFLKQDFPGYHNKRGGGVKSNKKFPLKECFTFKFCLAKSSANQFSEVGNDPSGIVAALDKLNFSS
;
A
#
# COMPACT_ATOMS: atom_id res chain seq x y z
N MET A 1 35.01 -16.21 14.62
CA MET A 1 34.03 -15.88 15.67
C MET A 1 32.64 -16.15 15.08
N PRO A 2 31.79 -16.99 15.68
CA PRO A 2 30.47 -17.24 15.12
C PRO A 2 29.60 -16.00 15.31
N GLN A 3 29.01 -15.52 14.21
CA GLN A 3 28.01 -14.45 14.22
C GLN A 3 26.80 -14.93 15.06
N LYS A 4 26.53 -14.22 16.16
CA LYS A 4 25.30 -14.40 16.91
C LYS A 4 24.12 -14.00 15.99
N ASN A 5 23.43 -15.00 15.45
CA ASN A 5 22.10 -14.81 14.88
C ASN A 5 21.19 -14.33 16.03
N SER A 6 21.05 -13.01 16.17
CA SER A 6 20.04 -12.46 17.05
C SER A 6 18.69 -12.73 16.40
N ASN A 7 17.95 -13.73 16.88
CA ASN A 7 16.54 -13.91 16.56
C ASN A 7 15.79 -12.62 16.94
N LYS A 8 15.72 -11.65 16.03
CA LYS A 8 14.92 -10.43 16.23
C LYS A 8 13.48 -10.88 16.42
N LYS A 9 12.92 -10.64 17.60
CA LYS A 9 11.52 -10.95 17.91
C LYS A 9 10.61 -10.23 16.92
N VAL A 10 9.74 -10.97 16.23
CA VAL A 10 8.73 -10.40 15.34
C VAL A 10 7.74 -9.59 16.17
N LYS A 11 7.54 -8.34 15.79
CA LYS A 11 6.57 -7.43 16.40
C LYS A 11 5.48 -7.12 15.38
N TRP A 12 4.26 -7.03 15.86
CA TRP A 12 3.06 -6.81 15.07
C TRP A 12 2.33 -5.55 15.52
N ILE A 13 1.71 -4.88 14.55
CA ILE A 13 0.66 -3.90 14.79
C ILE A 13 -0.41 -4.12 13.72
N SER A 14 -1.62 -4.52 14.15
CA SER A 14 -2.66 -4.99 13.24
C SER A 14 -2.09 -6.11 12.33
N HIS A 15 -2.03 -5.91 11.03
CA HIS A 15 -1.53 -6.88 10.05
C HIS A 15 -0.13 -6.54 9.50
N TYR A 16 0.58 -5.59 10.10
CA TYR A 16 1.95 -5.19 9.72
C TYR A 16 2.99 -5.73 10.69
N THR A 17 4.18 -6.03 10.18
CA THR A 17 5.30 -6.56 10.99
C THR A 17 6.60 -5.81 10.75
N ASN A 18 7.49 -5.85 11.75
CA ASN A 18 8.85 -5.28 11.65
C ASN A 18 9.78 -6.02 10.68
N ASN A 19 9.38 -7.18 10.16
CA ASN A 19 10.17 -7.93 9.18
C ASN A 19 9.88 -7.49 7.74
N GLN A 20 8.76 -6.80 7.52
CA GLN A 20 8.36 -6.32 6.20
C GLN A 20 9.15 -5.07 5.81
N ARG A 21 9.56 -4.98 4.55
CA ARG A 21 10.00 -3.74 3.91
C ARG A 21 8.77 -2.97 3.51
N ILE A 22 8.52 -1.86 4.19
CA ILE A 22 7.27 -1.10 4.05
C ILE A 22 7.54 0.25 3.43
N LEU A 23 6.82 0.59 2.35
CA LEU A 23 6.73 1.94 1.81
C LEU A 23 5.38 2.55 2.20
N LEU A 24 5.42 3.69 2.87
CA LEU A 24 4.23 4.50 3.16
C LEU A 24 4.23 5.71 2.21
N VAL A 25 3.13 5.86 1.48
CA VAL A 25 2.99 6.88 0.43
C VAL A 25 1.94 7.91 0.84
N GLY A 26 2.21 9.17 0.53
CA GLY A 26 1.25 10.25 0.73
C GLY A 26 0.98 10.57 2.20
N GLU A 27 1.98 10.40 3.07
CA GLU A 27 1.88 10.76 4.48
C GLU A 27 1.60 12.26 4.64
N GLY A 28 0.58 12.56 5.44
CA GLY A 28 0.23 13.94 5.78
C GLY A 28 1.15 14.48 6.89
N ASP A 29 0.90 14.10 8.14
CA ASP A 29 1.74 14.52 9.28
C ASP A 29 2.69 13.43 9.77
N PHE A 30 2.86 12.33 9.05
CA PHE A 30 3.67 11.16 9.38
C PHE A 30 3.26 10.41 10.65
N SER A 31 2.07 10.68 11.19
CA SER A 31 1.62 10.02 12.41
C SER A 31 1.34 8.53 12.24
N PHE A 32 0.95 8.07 11.03
CA PHE A 32 0.76 6.65 10.78
C PHE A 32 2.10 5.91 10.71
N SER A 33 3.06 6.44 9.97
CA SER A 33 4.43 5.91 9.91
C SER A 33 5.07 5.86 11.30
N ASP A 34 4.93 6.91 12.11
CA ASP A 34 5.45 6.96 13.48
C ASP A 34 4.76 5.95 14.41
N CYS A 35 3.46 5.72 14.23
CA CYS A 35 2.73 4.68 14.94
C CYS A 35 3.34 3.29 14.69
N LEU A 36 3.56 2.92 13.42
CA LEU A 36 4.21 1.65 13.07
C LEU A 36 5.63 1.57 13.64
N ALA A 37 6.43 2.61 13.46
CA ALA A 37 7.81 2.68 13.91
C ALA A 37 7.95 2.49 15.44
N ARG A 38 7.03 3.06 16.22
CA ARG A 38 6.99 2.87 17.68
C ARG A 38 6.62 1.44 18.05
N ALA A 39 5.60 0.87 17.42
CA ALA A 39 5.18 -0.51 17.68
C ALA A 39 6.31 -1.50 17.37
N PHE A 40 7.02 -1.29 16.30
CA PHE A 40 8.15 -2.12 15.90
C PHE A 40 9.41 -1.87 16.74
N GLY A 41 9.57 -0.65 17.29
CA GLY A 41 10.76 -0.22 18.03
C GLY A 41 11.98 0.08 17.14
N SER A 42 11.84 -0.12 15.82
CA SER A 42 12.81 0.19 14.77
C SER A 42 12.05 0.46 13.48
N ALA A 43 12.58 1.33 12.63
CA ALA A 43 11.99 1.66 11.33
C ALA A 43 13.00 1.52 10.18
N THR A 44 14.06 0.74 10.37
CA THR A 44 15.12 0.52 9.37
C THR A 44 14.63 -0.17 8.09
N ASN A 45 13.49 -0.86 8.16
CA ASN A 45 12.83 -1.49 7.01
C ASN A 45 11.67 -0.62 6.47
N MET A 46 11.56 0.63 6.91
CA MET A 46 10.47 1.51 6.52
C MET A 46 10.99 2.69 5.70
N VAL A 47 10.26 3.00 4.65
CA VAL A 47 10.36 4.26 3.91
C VAL A 47 9.03 4.99 4.04
N ALA A 48 9.06 6.21 4.54
CA ALA A 48 7.88 7.06 4.66
C ALA A 48 7.99 8.25 3.72
N SER A 49 6.98 8.47 2.87
CA SER A 49 7.04 9.50 1.85
C SER A 49 5.82 10.42 1.85
N SER A 50 6.05 11.68 1.52
CA SER A 50 5.03 12.72 1.36
C SER A 50 5.20 13.44 0.03
N LEU A 51 4.09 13.87 -0.57
CA LEU A 51 4.09 14.79 -1.71
C LEU A 51 4.60 16.18 -1.32
N ASP A 52 4.36 16.59 -0.07
CA ASP A 52 4.77 17.88 0.43
C ASP A 52 6.29 17.95 0.62
N SER A 53 6.89 19.08 0.25
CA SER A 53 8.25 19.40 0.68
C SER A 53 8.32 19.53 2.19
N GLU A 54 9.50 19.34 2.79
CA GLU A 54 9.68 19.50 4.25
C GLU A 54 9.19 20.87 4.74
N ARG A 55 9.45 21.94 3.99
CA ARG A 55 8.98 23.29 4.30
C ARG A 55 7.45 23.38 4.29
N THR A 56 6.81 22.84 3.24
CA THR A 56 5.35 22.82 3.11
C THR A 56 4.71 22.02 4.23
N LEU A 57 5.29 20.87 4.55
CA LEU A 57 4.84 20.00 5.61
C LEU A 57 4.81 20.71 6.99
N LYS A 58 5.90 21.39 7.34
CA LYS A 58 6.00 22.16 8.59
C LYS A 58 4.93 23.25 8.69
N THR A 59 4.59 23.88 7.57
CA THR A 59 3.54 24.90 7.52
C THR A 59 2.14 24.32 7.65
N LYS A 60 1.90 23.16 6.99
CA LYS A 60 0.58 22.52 6.98
C LYS A 60 0.28 21.75 8.27
N HIS A 61 1.29 21.11 8.86
CA HIS A 61 1.14 20.15 9.95
C HIS A 61 2.18 20.40 11.05
N TRP A 62 1.86 21.27 12.00
CA TRP A 62 2.77 21.63 13.11
C TRP A 62 3.21 20.42 13.96
N THR A 63 2.40 19.34 14.01
CA THR A 63 2.73 18.09 14.72
C THR A 63 3.75 17.23 13.99
N SER A 64 3.98 17.45 12.70
CA SER A 64 4.84 16.59 11.86
C SER A 64 6.29 16.52 12.34
N GLN A 65 6.81 17.60 12.95
CA GLN A 65 8.19 17.68 13.42
C GLN A 65 8.50 16.57 14.46
N ALA A 66 7.59 16.35 15.41
CA ALA A 66 7.77 15.33 16.45
C ALA A 66 7.74 13.92 15.85
N HIS A 67 6.85 13.67 14.87
CA HIS A 67 6.78 12.37 14.18
C HIS A 67 8.03 12.13 13.35
N LEU A 68 8.53 13.13 12.62
CA LEU A 68 9.76 13.04 11.85
C LEU A 68 10.98 12.72 12.72
N GLN A 69 11.14 13.44 13.84
CA GLN A 69 12.23 13.15 14.78
C GLN A 69 12.16 11.72 15.33
N SER A 70 10.95 11.25 15.65
CA SER A 70 10.71 9.90 16.12
C SER A 70 11.06 8.85 15.05
N LEU A 71 10.73 9.11 13.78
CA LEU A 71 11.04 8.25 12.64
C LEU A 71 12.56 8.18 12.40
N TRP A 72 13.23 9.33 12.33
CA TRP A 72 14.68 9.38 12.12
C TRP A 72 15.45 8.69 13.25
N SER A 73 15.06 8.89 14.50
CA SER A 73 15.71 8.22 15.64
C SER A 73 15.59 6.70 15.61
N ARG A 74 14.60 6.16 14.85
CA ARG A 74 14.40 4.71 14.65
C ARG A 74 14.94 4.19 13.32
N GLY A 75 15.60 5.04 12.54
CA GLY A 75 16.23 4.66 11.29
C GLY A 75 15.31 4.59 10.07
N CYS A 76 14.16 5.25 10.10
CA CYS A 76 13.27 5.38 8.94
C CYS A 76 13.89 6.27 7.87
N LEU A 77 13.84 5.84 6.61
CA LEU A 77 14.11 6.71 5.48
C LEU A 77 12.87 7.57 5.20
N VAL A 78 13.00 8.88 5.34
CA VAL A 78 11.93 9.84 5.05
C VAL A 78 12.22 10.57 3.75
N LEU A 79 11.25 10.58 2.84
CA LEU A 79 11.34 11.22 1.52
C LEU A 79 10.23 12.26 1.35
N HIS A 80 10.60 13.41 0.78
CA HIS A 80 9.70 14.51 0.48
C HIS A 80 9.59 14.75 -1.03
N GLY A 81 8.46 15.31 -1.48
CA GLY A 81 8.24 15.60 -2.89
C GLY A 81 7.98 14.35 -3.75
N VAL A 82 7.61 13.23 -3.12
CA VAL A 82 7.32 11.98 -3.83
C VAL A 82 5.90 12.02 -4.39
N ASN A 83 5.80 12.01 -5.72
CA ASN A 83 4.52 11.99 -6.43
C ASN A 83 4.19 10.55 -6.86
N VAL A 84 2.99 10.09 -6.59
CA VAL A 84 2.54 8.74 -6.96
C VAL A 84 2.54 8.48 -8.46
N HIS A 85 2.47 9.54 -9.29
CA HIS A 85 2.46 9.43 -10.76
C HIS A 85 3.81 8.99 -11.34
N ASP A 86 4.90 9.13 -10.59
CA ASP A 86 6.27 8.84 -11.02
C ASP A 86 7.16 8.26 -9.90
N MET A 87 6.55 7.78 -8.80
CA MET A 87 7.29 7.26 -7.65
C MET A 87 8.17 6.05 -7.98
N ASP A 88 7.80 5.25 -8.98
CA ASP A 88 8.57 4.11 -9.49
C ASP A 88 9.88 4.54 -10.16
N ARG A 89 9.95 5.80 -10.63
CA ARG A 89 11.13 6.42 -11.25
C ARG A 89 11.89 7.35 -10.31
N HIS A 90 11.41 7.49 -9.07
CA HIS A 90 12.12 8.31 -8.06
C HIS A 90 13.54 7.77 -7.83
N PRO A 91 14.60 8.61 -7.82
CA PRO A 91 16.01 8.14 -7.79
C PRO A 91 16.31 7.13 -6.69
N THR A 92 15.73 7.30 -5.52
CA THR A 92 15.91 6.37 -4.39
C THR A 92 14.98 5.16 -4.48
N LEU A 93 13.69 5.38 -4.78
CA LEU A 93 12.68 4.32 -4.72
C LEU A 93 12.79 3.32 -5.87
N SER A 94 13.25 3.75 -7.05
CA SER A 94 13.40 2.90 -8.24
C SER A 94 14.38 1.72 -8.02
N GLN A 95 15.26 1.83 -7.03
CA GLN A 95 16.23 0.79 -6.67
C GLN A 95 15.74 -0.13 -5.55
N MET A 96 14.49 0.07 -5.08
CA MET A 96 13.96 -0.64 -3.92
C MET A 96 12.77 -1.52 -4.31
N LYS A 97 12.63 -2.63 -3.58
CA LYS A 97 11.45 -3.51 -3.65
C LYS A 97 10.86 -3.65 -2.26
N PHE A 98 9.54 -3.69 -2.19
CA PHE A 98 8.79 -3.65 -0.94
C PHE A 98 7.90 -4.90 -0.79
N ASP A 99 7.74 -5.32 0.46
CA ASP A 99 6.83 -6.39 0.81
C ASP A 99 5.41 -5.83 1.01
N VAL A 100 5.32 -4.55 1.42
CA VAL A 100 4.03 -3.84 1.54
C VAL A 100 4.20 -2.38 1.12
N ILE A 101 3.30 -1.89 0.26
CA ILE A 101 3.20 -0.47 -0.13
C ILE A 101 1.84 0.05 0.30
N ILE A 102 1.81 1.09 1.12
CA ILE A 102 0.60 1.58 1.80
C ILE A 102 0.26 2.99 1.36
N PHE A 103 -1.01 3.23 1.02
CA PHE A 103 -1.55 4.57 0.84
C PHE A 103 -2.87 4.71 1.60
N ASN A 104 -2.83 5.43 2.72
CA ASN A 104 -4.00 5.63 3.55
C ASN A 104 -4.77 6.88 3.13
N PHE A 105 -6.05 6.72 2.84
CA PHE A 105 -6.99 7.79 2.50
C PHE A 105 -6.44 8.73 1.41
N PRO A 106 -6.01 8.19 0.25
CA PRO A 106 -5.54 8.97 -0.87
C PRO A 106 -6.58 10.01 -1.29
N HIS A 107 -6.15 11.25 -1.55
CA HIS A 107 -7.04 12.33 -1.96
C HIS A 107 -6.35 13.24 -2.96
N ALA A 108 -6.98 13.47 -4.12
CA ALA A 108 -6.40 14.27 -5.20
C ALA A 108 -6.39 15.78 -4.95
N GLY A 109 -6.87 16.23 -3.78
CA GLY A 109 -6.96 17.63 -3.42
C GLY A 109 -8.38 18.21 -3.53
N HIS A 110 -8.54 19.43 -3.03
CA HIS A 110 -9.81 20.17 -3.11
C HIS A 110 -9.76 21.14 -4.27
N TYR A 111 -10.79 21.15 -5.10
CA TYR A 111 -10.90 21.98 -6.30
C TYR A 111 -12.24 22.74 -6.31
N PRO A 112 -12.36 23.83 -5.51
CA PRO A 112 -13.60 24.62 -5.53
C PRO A 112 -13.96 25.10 -6.95
N PRO A 113 -15.24 25.06 -7.34
CA PRO A 113 -16.41 24.78 -6.51
C PRO A 113 -16.80 23.30 -6.39
N LEU A 114 -15.97 22.35 -6.87
CA LEU A 114 -16.30 20.92 -6.88
C LEU A 114 -16.46 20.38 -5.45
N CYS A 115 -17.44 19.50 -5.25
CA CYS A 115 -17.66 18.71 -4.04
C CYS A 115 -17.31 17.24 -4.29
N GLU A 116 -17.25 16.42 -3.21
CA GLU A 116 -16.85 15.01 -3.27
C GLU A 116 -17.74 14.13 -4.17
N GLN A 117 -18.97 14.58 -4.46
CA GLN A 117 -19.93 13.87 -5.32
C GLN A 117 -19.80 14.23 -6.80
N ASP A 118 -19.02 15.25 -7.14
CA ASP A 118 -18.84 15.68 -8.52
C ASP A 118 -18.02 14.66 -9.30
N THR A 119 -18.56 14.23 -10.44
CA THR A 119 -17.91 13.27 -11.34
C THR A 119 -16.48 13.68 -11.71
N LYS A 120 -16.26 14.99 -11.91
CA LYS A 120 -14.92 15.52 -12.24
C LYS A 120 -13.93 15.33 -11.10
N LEU A 121 -14.38 15.44 -9.84
CA LEU A 121 -13.52 15.22 -8.69
C LEU A 121 -13.30 13.73 -8.45
N ILE A 122 -14.35 12.92 -8.56
CA ILE A 122 -14.27 11.45 -8.51
C ILE A 122 -13.24 10.94 -9.52
N GLU A 123 -13.27 11.45 -10.77
CA GLU A 123 -12.31 11.03 -11.80
C GLU A 123 -10.85 11.41 -11.44
N ARG A 124 -10.62 12.53 -10.76
CA ARG A 124 -9.29 12.90 -10.26
C ARG A 124 -8.80 11.92 -9.18
N HIS A 125 -9.70 11.50 -8.27
CA HIS A 125 -9.37 10.48 -7.26
C HIS A 125 -9.06 9.12 -7.90
N ARG A 126 -9.83 8.73 -8.92
CA ARG A 126 -9.57 7.50 -9.69
C ARG A 126 -8.21 7.52 -10.38
N LYS A 127 -7.83 8.63 -11.02
CA LYS A 127 -6.51 8.80 -11.65
C LYS A 127 -5.36 8.73 -10.64
N LEU A 128 -5.55 9.31 -9.44
CA LEU A 128 -4.58 9.21 -8.36
C LEU A 128 -4.39 7.75 -7.91
N LEU A 129 -5.50 7.03 -7.70
CA LEU A 129 -5.48 5.61 -7.31
C LEU A 129 -4.86 4.73 -8.40
N GLU A 130 -5.23 4.95 -9.66
CA GLU A 130 -4.68 4.22 -10.79
C GLU A 130 -3.16 4.39 -10.89
N ALA A 131 -2.67 5.63 -10.75
CA ALA A 131 -1.24 5.92 -10.74
C ALA A 131 -0.53 5.23 -9.56
N PHE A 132 -1.11 5.29 -8.37
CA PHE A 132 -0.57 4.61 -7.19
C PHE A 132 -0.49 3.10 -7.38
N LEU A 133 -1.59 2.45 -7.80
CA LEU A 133 -1.66 1.01 -8.02
C LEU A 133 -0.67 0.56 -9.10
N LYS A 134 -0.61 1.29 -10.21
CA LYS A 134 0.31 1.01 -11.32
C LYS A 134 1.77 1.05 -10.86
N ASN A 135 2.19 2.16 -10.27
CA ASN A 135 3.58 2.33 -9.87
C ASN A 135 3.94 1.49 -8.64
N GLY A 136 2.98 1.31 -7.71
CA GLY A 136 3.15 0.41 -6.57
C GLY A 136 3.38 -1.03 -7.01
N ARG A 137 2.61 -1.52 -7.98
CA ARG A 137 2.79 -2.85 -8.58
C ARG A 137 4.23 -3.09 -9.05
N GLU A 138 4.81 -2.13 -9.77
CA GLU A 138 6.18 -2.25 -10.31
C GLU A 138 7.25 -2.27 -9.20
N MET A 139 6.92 -1.79 -8.00
CA MET A 139 7.83 -1.71 -6.86
C MET A 139 7.66 -2.86 -5.86
N LEU A 140 6.75 -3.81 -6.10
CA LEU A 140 6.58 -4.98 -5.25
C LEU A 140 7.77 -5.93 -5.34
N GLY A 141 8.15 -6.49 -4.21
CA GLY A 141 8.96 -7.70 -4.11
C GLY A 141 8.11 -8.94 -4.38
N GLU A 142 8.74 -10.11 -4.40
CA GLU A 142 8.03 -11.38 -4.53
C GLU A 142 7.04 -11.57 -3.38
N GLY A 143 5.79 -11.90 -3.72
CA GLY A 143 4.71 -12.04 -2.73
C GLY A 143 4.27 -10.74 -2.06
N GLY A 144 4.75 -9.58 -2.54
CA GLY A 144 4.42 -8.28 -1.99
C GLY A 144 2.97 -7.85 -2.24
N GLU A 145 2.52 -6.87 -1.46
CA GLU A 145 1.14 -6.37 -1.45
C GLU A 145 1.07 -4.84 -1.56
N VAL A 146 0.07 -4.34 -2.29
CA VAL A 146 -0.33 -2.93 -2.31
C VAL A 146 -1.57 -2.76 -1.45
N HIS A 147 -1.51 -1.90 -0.45
CA HIS A 147 -2.59 -1.62 0.48
C HIS A 147 -3.16 -0.22 0.26
N VAL A 148 -4.46 -0.12 0.07
CA VAL A 148 -5.19 1.16 -0.02
C VAL A 148 -6.25 1.20 1.06
N THR A 149 -6.18 2.19 1.95
CA THR A 149 -7.24 2.40 2.94
C THR A 149 -8.18 3.49 2.45
N LEU A 150 -9.46 3.15 2.34
CA LEU A 150 -10.52 4.03 1.83
C LEU A 150 -11.78 3.92 2.69
N ARG A 151 -12.61 4.98 2.62
CA ARG A 151 -14.02 4.87 2.98
C ARG A 151 -14.75 4.09 1.89
N ASP A 152 -15.72 3.25 2.29
CA ASP A 152 -16.50 2.43 1.34
C ASP A 152 -17.98 2.88 1.24
N ASP A 153 -18.29 4.03 1.86
CA ASP A 153 -19.59 4.69 1.71
C ASP A 153 -19.61 5.65 0.50
N HIS A 154 -20.80 6.10 0.10
CA HIS A 154 -20.93 7.12 -0.95
C HIS A 154 -20.32 8.46 -0.50
N PRO A 155 -19.57 9.18 -1.38
CA PRO A 155 -19.26 8.89 -2.80
C PRO A 155 -17.95 8.08 -3.01
N TYR A 156 -17.24 7.68 -1.96
CA TYR A 156 -15.88 7.09 -2.04
C TYR A 156 -15.86 5.71 -2.71
N ASN A 157 -16.95 4.94 -2.57
CA ASN A 157 -17.12 3.66 -3.27
C ASN A 157 -17.16 3.82 -4.81
N GLN A 158 -17.52 5.01 -5.32
CA GLN A 158 -17.48 5.31 -6.75
C GLN A 158 -16.06 5.45 -7.30
N TRP A 159 -15.04 5.54 -6.45
CA TRP A 159 -13.65 5.55 -6.90
C TRP A 159 -13.22 4.22 -7.51
N ASN A 160 -13.99 3.15 -7.24
CA ASN A 160 -13.88 1.85 -7.89
C ASN A 160 -12.45 1.26 -7.82
N VAL A 161 -11.86 1.26 -6.63
CA VAL A 161 -10.49 0.75 -6.42
C VAL A 161 -10.30 -0.67 -6.90
N MET A 162 -11.33 -1.52 -6.76
CA MET A 162 -11.33 -2.91 -7.23
C MET A 162 -11.16 -3.00 -8.75
N GLY A 163 -11.99 -2.28 -9.50
CA GLY A 163 -11.91 -2.29 -10.97
C GLY A 163 -10.64 -1.63 -11.51
N LEU A 164 -10.04 -0.68 -10.77
CA LEU A 164 -8.74 -0.11 -11.12
C LEU A 164 -7.61 -1.12 -10.91
N ALA A 165 -7.63 -1.86 -9.78
CA ALA A 165 -6.65 -2.89 -9.47
C ALA A 165 -6.69 -4.05 -10.49
N ASP A 166 -7.89 -4.53 -10.82
CA ASP A 166 -8.11 -5.61 -11.79
C ASP A 166 -7.52 -5.28 -13.17
N LYS A 167 -7.77 -4.07 -13.69
CA LYS A 167 -7.20 -3.59 -14.95
C LYS A 167 -5.66 -3.60 -14.98
N LEU A 168 -5.05 -3.54 -13.81
CA LEU A 168 -3.60 -3.53 -13.65
C LEU A 168 -3.03 -4.93 -13.31
N GLY A 169 -3.85 -5.99 -13.36
CA GLY A 169 -3.44 -7.35 -13.01
C GLY A 169 -3.13 -7.54 -11.52
N LEU A 170 -3.75 -6.70 -10.68
CA LEU A 170 -3.73 -6.84 -9.24
C LEU A 170 -5.04 -7.49 -8.77
N VAL A 171 -4.94 -8.53 -7.95
CA VAL A 171 -6.10 -9.24 -7.40
C VAL A 171 -6.28 -8.87 -5.92
N LEU A 172 -7.53 -8.74 -5.48
CA LEU A 172 -7.83 -8.53 -4.08
C LEU A 172 -7.49 -9.82 -3.30
N LYS A 173 -6.53 -9.70 -2.38
CA LYS A 173 -6.19 -10.77 -1.44
C LYS A 173 -7.11 -10.75 -0.22
N GLU A 174 -7.36 -9.55 0.30
CA GLU A 174 -8.15 -9.37 1.52
C GLU A 174 -8.72 -7.94 1.60
N LYS A 175 -9.91 -7.78 2.20
CA LYS A 175 -10.51 -6.51 2.59
C LYS A 175 -10.69 -6.52 4.11
N VAL A 176 -9.94 -5.67 4.81
CA VAL A 176 -9.92 -5.63 6.28
C VAL A 176 -10.54 -4.32 6.76
N GLU A 177 -11.40 -4.38 7.76
CA GLU A 177 -11.91 -3.17 8.40
C GLU A 177 -10.75 -2.36 9.01
N PHE A 178 -10.74 -1.05 8.73
CA PHE A 178 -9.74 -0.15 9.29
C PHE A 178 -10.26 0.46 10.58
N LEU A 179 -9.76 -0.04 11.70
CA LEU A 179 -10.08 0.47 13.03
C LEU A 179 -8.95 1.39 13.52
N LYS A 180 -9.25 2.68 13.66
CA LYS A 180 -8.25 3.67 14.10
C LYS A 180 -7.63 3.34 15.47
N GLN A 181 -8.38 2.70 16.35
CA GLN A 181 -7.91 2.26 17.66
C GLN A 181 -6.74 1.28 17.60
N ASP A 182 -6.62 0.52 16.49
CA ASP A 182 -5.51 -0.41 16.26
C ASP A 182 -4.19 0.29 15.97
N PHE A 183 -4.24 1.62 15.71
CA PHE A 183 -3.09 2.46 15.37
C PHE A 183 -2.92 3.62 16.38
N PRO A 184 -2.43 3.37 17.59
CA PRO A 184 -2.27 4.38 18.63
C PRO A 184 -1.36 5.54 18.18
N GLY A 185 -1.83 6.77 18.30
CA GLY A 185 -1.11 7.97 17.88
C GLY A 185 -1.32 8.38 16.42
N TYR A 186 -2.02 7.58 15.61
CA TYR A 186 -2.39 7.99 14.26
C TYR A 186 -3.43 9.13 14.26
N HIS A 187 -3.17 10.15 13.45
CA HIS A 187 -4.05 11.29 13.24
C HIS A 187 -4.46 11.36 11.76
N ASN A 188 -5.69 11.01 11.45
CA ASN A 188 -6.25 11.11 10.10
C ASN A 188 -6.44 12.59 9.72
N LYS A 189 -5.40 13.22 9.20
CA LYS A 189 -5.41 14.61 8.77
C LYS A 189 -5.97 14.75 7.35
N ARG A 190 -6.61 15.90 7.08
CA ARG A 190 -7.00 16.22 5.70
C ARG A 190 -5.74 16.49 4.88
N GLY A 191 -5.62 15.82 3.74
CA GLY A 191 -4.66 16.20 2.71
C GLY A 191 -5.10 17.49 2.01
N GLY A 192 -4.20 18.14 1.30
CA GLY A 192 -4.51 19.34 0.55
C GLY A 192 -4.48 20.64 1.36
N GLY A 193 -4.63 21.79 0.68
CA GLY A 193 -4.41 23.13 1.26
C GLY A 193 -5.50 23.67 2.18
N VAL A 194 -6.66 23.01 2.28
CA VAL A 194 -7.81 23.52 3.04
C VAL A 194 -7.97 22.81 4.37
N LYS A 195 -7.71 23.53 5.46
CA LYS A 195 -7.86 23.01 6.84
C LYS A 195 -7.07 21.69 7.07
N SER A 196 -5.86 21.62 6.57
CA SER A 196 -5.01 20.40 6.55
C SER A 196 -4.84 19.75 7.92
N ASN A 197 -4.81 20.54 9.01
CA ASN A 197 -4.72 20.03 10.38
C ASN A 197 -6.03 19.44 10.94
N LYS A 198 -7.16 19.62 10.28
CA LYS A 198 -8.44 19.06 10.75
C LYS A 198 -8.51 17.58 10.42
N LYS A 199 -9.11 16.81 11.33
CA LYS A 199 -9.51 15.43 11.09
C LYS A 199 -10.67 15.38 10.10
N PHE A 200 -10.79 14.30 9.35
CA PHE A 200 -12.00 13.98 8.58
C PHE A 200 -12.74 12.82 9.25
N PRO A 201 -14.07 12.71 9.07
CA PRO A 201 -14.83 11.61 9.64
C PRO A 201 -14.40 10.29 9.03
N LEU A 202 -13.96 9.37 9.87
CA LEU A 202 -13.84 7.96 9.52
C LEU A 202 -15.23 7.37 9.77
N LYS A 203 -15.86 6.86 8.72
CA LYS A 203 -17.05 6.05 8.79
C LYS A 203 -16.65 4.60 8.56
N GLU A 204 -17.35 3.86 7.71
CA GLU A 204 -16.91 2.54 7.27
C GLU A 204 -15.67 2.65 6.40
N CYS A 205 -14.52 2.31 6.96
CA CYS A 205 -13.24 2.35 6.29
C CYS A 205 -12.65 0.94 6.19
N PHE A 206 -12.07 0.63 5.04
CA PHE A 206 -11.43 -0.66 4.82
C PHE A 206 -10.04 -0.47 4.20
N THR A 207 -9.13 -1.35 4.58
CA THR A 207 -7.87 -1.55 3.88
C THR A 207 -8.06 -2.67 2.85
N PHE A 208 -7.96 -2.31 1.57
CA PHE A 208 -7.95 -3.24 0.45
C PHE A 208 -6.51 -3.66 0.21
N LYS A 209 -6.24 -4.95 0.32
CA LYS A 209 -4.92 -5.55 0.12
C LYS A 209 -4.89 -6.26 -1.22
N PHE A 210 -4.04 -5.80 -2.11
CA PHE A 210 -3.89 -6.35 -3.46
C PHE A 210 -2.53 -7.01 -3.61
N CYS A 211 -2.47 -8.10 -4.36
CA CYS A 211 -1.22 -8.74 -4.79
C CYS A 211 -1.24 -8.99 -6.30
N LEU A 212 -0.09 -9.32 -6.86
CA LEU A 212 -0.02 -9.72 -8.27
C LEU A 212 -0.82 -11.00 -8.50
N ALA A 213 -1.58 -11.04 -9.60
CA ALA A 213 -2.18 -12.28 -10.05
C ALA A 213 -1.08 -13.33 -10.30
N LYS A 214 -1.26 -14.56 -9.80
CA LYS A 214 -0.33 -15.66 -10.12
C LYS A 214 -0.33 -15.86 -11.62
N SER A 215 0.85 -15.80 -12.24
CA SER A 215 0.98 -16.16 -13.65
C SER A 215 0.65 -17.66 -13.79
N SER A 216 -0.21 -18.02 -14.74
CA SER A 216 -0.64 -19.40 -15.02
C SER A 216 0.51 -20.34 -15.44
N ALA A 217 1.73 -19.83 -15.56
CA ALA A 217 2.91 -20.60 -15.96
C ALA A 217 3.37 -21.67 -14.92
N ASN A 218 2.94 -21.55 -13.64
CA ASN A 218 3.34 -22.50 -12.60
C ASN A 218 2.33 -23.65 -12.36
N GLN A 219 1.25 -23.74 -13.14
CA GLN A 219 0.31 -24.89 -13.02
C GLN A 219 0.77 -26.13 -13.78
N PHE A 220 1.82 -26.07 -14.58
CA PHE A 220 2.33 -27.23 -15.35
C PHE A 220 3.50 -27.95 -14.71
N SER A 221 4.00 -27.53 -13.55
CA SER A 221 5.15 -28.16 -12.89
C SER A 221 4.80 -29.18 -11.80
N GLU A 222 3.51 -29.44 -11.51
CA GLU A 222 3.07 -30.46 -10.54
C GLU A 222 2.35 -31.67 -11.16
N VAL A 223 2.31 -31.79 -12.47
CA VAL A 223 1.95 -33.09 -13.08
C VAL A 223 3.21 -33.93 -13.10
N GLY A 224 3.36 -34.71 -12.02
CA GLY A 224 4.48 -35.66 -11.89
C GLY A 224 4.64 -36.52 -13.12
N ASN A 225 5.90 -36.73 -13.49
CA ASN A 225 6.31 -37.78 -14.43
C ASN A 225 5.88 -39.15 -13.87
N ASP A 226 4.67 -39.58 -14.18
CA ASP A 226 4.26 -40.94 -14.08
C ASP A 226 4.13 -41.53 -15.52
N PRO A 227 5.11 -42.31 -15.97
CA PRO A 227 5.08 -42.90 -17.31
C PRO A 227 3.99 -43.98 -17.49
N SER A 228 3.27 -44.37 -16.43
CA SER A 228 2.27 -45.43 -16.46
C SER A 228 0.89 -44.99 -16.97
N GLY A 229 0.62 -43.66 -17.08
CA GLY A 229 -0.67 -43.13 -17.54
C GLY A 229 -0.89 -43.07 -19.06
N ILE A 230 0.16 -43.27 -19.88
CA ILE A 230 0.07 -43.08 -21.33
C ILE A 230 -0.44 -44.36 -22.06
N VAL A 231 -0.33 -45.54 -21.46
CA VAL A 231 -0.75 -46.81 -22.11
C VAL A 231 -2.27 -47.04 -22.07
N ALA A 232 -2.98 -46.45 -21.10
CA ALA A 232 -4.42 -46.66 -20.93
C ALA A 232 -5.32 -45.78 -21.82
N ALA A 233 -4.79 -44.77 -22.49
CA ALA A 233 -5.56 -43.84 -23.32
C ALA A 233 -5.64 -44.30 -24.82
N LEU A 234 -4.77 -45.19 -25.28
CA LEU A 234 -4.73 -45.65 -26.66
C LEU A 234 -5.64 -46.85 -26.93
N ASP A 235 -6.06 -47.60 -25.90
CA ASP A 235 -6.94 -48.77 -26.07
C ASP A 235 -8.43 -48.43 -26.19
N LYS A 236 -8.83 -47.17 -26.00
CA LYS A 236 -10.24 -46.74 -26.13
C LYS A 236 -10.63 -46.15 -27.48
N LEU A 237 -9.71 -46.07 -28.44
CA LEU A 237 -9.97 -45.49 -29.77
C LEU A 237 -10.10 -46.54 -30.89
N ASN A 238 -10.04 -47.84 -30.59
CA ASN A 238 -10.10 -48.90 -31.58
C ASN A 238 -11.28 -49.87 -31.44
N PHE A 239 -12.46 -49.42 -31.06
CA PHE A 239 -13.69 -50.20 -31.25
C PHE A 239 -14.88 -49.29 -31.51
N SER A 240 -15.09 -48.94 -32.76
CA SER A 240 -16.41 -48.67 -33.38
C SER A 240 -16.23 -48.66 -34.88
N SER A 241 -16.35 -49.85 -35.44
CA SER A 241 -16.77 -50.08 -36.86
C SER A 241 -18.23 -50.44 -36.80
#